data_952ba967e71ee3c8d4b6c93caeff5e7d
#
_entry.id   952ba967e71ee3c8d4b6c93caeff5e7d
#
_cell.length_a   1.000
_cell.length_b   1.000
_cell.length_c   1.000
_cell.angle_alpha   90.00
_cell.angle_beta   90.00
_cell.angle_gamma   90.00
#
_symmetry.space_group_name_H-M   'P 1'
#
loop_
_entity.id
_entity.type
_entity.pdbx_description
1 polymer ?
#
loop_
_entity_poly.entity_id
_entity_poly.type
_entity_poly.pdbx_seq_one_letter_code
_entity_poly.pdbx_strand_id
1 'polypeptide(L)'
;MATCSKISEEILYNCAQMVAGIKDIAYLINIDDIDKDSCAFDPSNPLLLTQLVLQSGSPAPTALRIEGHNYSNEHDTALKKGVYYNSWEHNFRFRIFDNSPAVKLWIDKAIKSRFAVIIENNFSNEDSPAGHTVFEVLGWDFGLEVKECVRAAADEELAGGWNLLAGCSDKLKESKPPLAYFVGGSITATRAAVAALL
;
A
#
# COMPACT_ATOMS: atom_id res chain seq x y z
N MET A 1 -21.23 6.22 -26.84
CA MET A 1 -21.77 6.85 -25.61
C MET A 1 -21.14 6.12 -24.43
N ALA A 2 -20.42 6.82 -23.56
CA ALA A 2 -19.91 6.21 -22.34
C ALA A 2 -21.10 5.88 -21.44
N THR A 3 -21.32 4.60 -21.16
CA THR A 3 -22.33 4.17 -20.20
C THR A 3 -21.80 4.48 -18.80
N CYS A 4 -22.45 5.43 -18.11
CA CYS A 4 -22.16 5.65 -16.70
C CYS A 4 -22.43 4.34 -15.93
N SER A 5 -21.46 3.90 -15.13
CA SER A 5 -21.62 2.74 -14.26
C SER A 5 -22.77 3.01 -13.27
N LYS A 6 -23.69 2.08 -13.18
CA LYS A 6 -24.76 2.11 -12.18
C LYS A 6 -24.39 1.15 -11.06
N ILE A 7 -24.68 1.56 -9.85
CA ILE A 7 -24.60 0.65 -8.70
C ILE A 7 -25.76 -0.35 -8.84
N SER A 8 -25.45 -1.63 -8.91
CA SER A 8 -26.42 -2.72 -9.09
C SER A 8 -26.35 -3.76 -7.97
N GLU A 9 -25.42 -3.62 -7.05
CA GLU A 9 -25.13 -4.59 -6.00
C GLU A 9 -25.49 -4.03 -4.63
N GLU A 10 -25.98 -4.88 -3.75
CA GLU A 10 -26.24 -4.56 -2.36
C GLU A 10 -24.97 -4.76 -1.53
N ILE A 11 -24.69 -3.83 -0.62
CA ILE A 11 -23.63 -3.97 0.37
C ILE A 11 -24.27 -4.26 1.71
N LEU A 12 -24.09 -5.50 2.19
CA LEU A 12 -24.62 -5.94 3.47
C LEU A 12 -23.56 -5.75 4.56
N TYR A 13 -24.04 -5.40 5.76
CA TYR A 13 -23.19 -5.29 6.94
C TYR A 13 -22.61 -6.65 7.35
N ASN A 14 -21.27 -6.73 7.43
CA ASN A 14 -20.56 -7.92 7.87
C ASN A 14 -19.80 -7.63 9.18
N CYS A 15 -20.40 -8.00 10.30
CA CYS A 15 -19.82 -7.79 11.63
C CYS A 15 -18.57 -8.64 11.92
N ALA A 16 -18.31 -9.69 11.16
CA ALA A 16 -17.13 -10.55 11.36
C ALA A 16 -15.81 -9.89 10.90
N GLN A 17 -15.87 -8.74 10.20
CA GLN A 17 -14.71 -8.12 9.57
C GLN A 17 -14.31 -6.77 10.18
N MET A 18 -14.89 -6.39 11.31
CA MET A 18 -14.65 -5.06 11.90
C MET A 18 -13.46 -5.07 12.86
N VAL A 19 -12.26 -5.27 12.34
CA VAL A 19 -11.02 -5.05 13.10
C VAL A 19 -10.25 -3.92 12.43
N ALA A 20 -10.12 -2.80 13.11
CA ALA A 20 -9.41 -1.63 12.60
C ALA A 20 -7.89 -1.83 12.60
N GLY A 21 -7.21 -1.11 11.68
CA GLY A 21 -5.77 -1.01 11.63
C GLY A 21 -5.10 -2.01 10.67
N ILE A 22 -3.80 -1.82 10.52
CA ILE A 22 -2.93 -2.65 9.68
C ILE A 22 -1.84 -3.29 10.53
N LYS A 23 -1.19 -4.31 9.97
CA LYS A 23 -0.03 -4.96 10.60
C LYS A 23 1.17 -3.99 10.65
N ASP A 24 2.07 -4.27 11.58
CA ASP A 24 3.30 -3.48 11.73
C ASP A 24 4.29 -3.64 10.56
N ILE A 25 4.06 -4.60 9.67
CA ILE A 25 4.92 -4.85 8.52
C ILE A 25 4.24 -4.32 7.26
N ALA A 26 4.98 -3.52 6.50
CA ALA A 26 4.62 -3.07 5.17
C ALA A 26 5.79 -3.29 4.20
N TYR A 27 5.48 -3.33 2.90
CA TYR A 27 6.47 -3.56 1.85
C TYR A 27 6.40 -2.41 0.84
N LEU A 28 7.54 -1.75 0.63
CA LEU A 28 7.67 -0.68 -0.33
C LEU A 28 8.33 -1.21 -1.60
N ILE A 29 7.80 -0.84 -2.74
CA ILE A 29 8.34 -1.20 -4.05
C ILE A 29 8.47 0.09 -4.84
N ASN A 30 9.66 0.42 -5.36
CA ASN A 30 9.76 1.57 -6.25
C ASN A 30 8.80 1.40 -7.41
N ILE A 31 8.07 2.45 -7.77
CA ILE A 31 7.01 2.35 -8.77
C ILE A 31 7.56 1.92 -10.14
N ASP A 32 8.78 2.34 -10.46
CA ASP A 32 9.46 2.01 -11.72
C ASP A 32 10.00 0.56 -11.76
N ASP A 33 10.06 -0.11 -10.60
CA ASP A 33 10.46 -1.51 -10.49
C ASP A 33 9.29 -2.49 -10.69
N ILE A 34 8.06 -2.01 -10.83
CA ILE A 34 6.88 -2.84 -11.08
C ILE A 34 6.68 -3.02 -12.59
N ASP A 35 6.65 -4.27 -13.03
CA ASP A 35 6.27 -4.62 -14.42
C ASP A 35 4.75 -4.71 -14.53
N LYS A 36 4.11 -3.56 -14.72
CA LYS A 36 2.64 -3.46 -14.78
C LYS A 36 2.02 -4.26 -15.93
N ASP A 37 2.75 -4.44 -17.02
CA ASP A 37 2.28 -5.16 -18.19
C ASP A 37 2.26 -6.69 -17.95
N SER A 38 3.14 -7.18 -17.08
CA SER A 38 3.21 -8.58 -16.65
C SER A 38 2.38 -8.89 -15.39
N CYS A 39 1.85 -7.87 -14.72
CA CYS A 39 0.95 -8.05 -13.58
C CYS A 39 -0.43 -8.53 -14.05
N ALA A 40 -1.08 -9.37 -13.25
CA ALA A 40 -2.40 -9.92 -13.58
C ALA A 40 -3.47 -9.47 -12.59
N PHE A 41 -4.65 -9.17 -13.13
CA PHE A 41 -5.86 -8.85 -12.39
C PHE A 41 -6.92 -9.93 -12.58
N ASP A 42 -7.84 -10.03 -11.65
CA ASP A 42 -9.02 -10.88 -11.83
C ASP A 42 -9.88 -10.35 -12.99
N PRO A 43 -10.26 -11.21 -13.97
CA PRO A 43 -11.03 -10.78 -15.14
C PRO A 43 -12.40 -10.19 -14.79
N SER A 44 -12.98 -10.57 -13.66
CA SER A 44 -14.27 -10.11 -13.17
C SER A 44 -14.17 -8.88 -12.26
N ASN A 45 -12.99 -8.60 -11.69
CA ASN A 45 -12.78 -7.50 -10.76
C ASN A 45 -11.44 -6.78 -11.01
N PRO A 46 -11.44 -5.64 -11.71
CA PRO A 46 -10.22 -4.89 -12.04
C PRO A 46 -9.55 -4.21 -10.83
N LEU A 47 -10.13 -4.34 -9.63
CA LEU A 47 -9.55 -3.88 -8.38
C LEU A 47 -8.87 -5.00 -7.58
N LEU A 48 -8.89 -6.24 -8.11
CA LEU A 48 -8.26 -7.39 -7.50
C LEU A 48 -7.01 -7.79 -8.29
N LEU A 49 -5.84 -7.51 -7.73
CA LEU A 49 -4.53 -7.92 -8.25
C LEU A 49 -4.28 -9.37 -7.84
N THR A 50 -4.07 -10.25 -8.81
CA THR A 50 -3.83 -11.69 -8.59
C THR A 50 -2.36 -12.08 -8.75
N GLN A 51 -1.59 -11.25 -9.44
CA GLN A 51 -0.15 -11.43 -9.60
C GLN A 51 0.55 -10.07 -9.68
N LEU A 52 1.60 -9.89 -8.88
CA LEU A 52 2.50 -8.76 -8.95
C LEU A 52 3.86 -9.23 -9.44
N VAL A 53 4.39 -8.56 -10.45
CA VAL A 53 5.66 -8.90 -11.10
C VAL A 53 6.59 -7.70 -11.03
N LEU A 54 7.84 -7.93 -10.66
CA LEU A 54 8.88 -6.91 -10.70
C LEU A 54 9.63 -6.97 -12.03
N GLN A 55 10.18 -5.82 -12.45
CA GLN A 55 11.01 -5.71 -13.65
C GLN A 55 12.22 -6.66 -13.57
N SER A 56 12.65 -7.15 -14.71
CA SER A 56 13.92 -7.87 -14.79
C SER A 56 15.07 -6.87 -14.82
N GLY A 57 16.09 -7.08 -14.03
CA GLY A 57 17.24 -6.18 -13.96
C GLY A 57 18.46 -6.78 -13.28
N SER A 58 19.58 -6.06 -13.35
CA SER A 58 20.80 -6.41 -12.62
C SER A 58 21.34 -5.14 -11.93
N PRO A 59 21.27 -5.04 -10.58
CA PRO A 59 20.66 -6.02 -9.67
C PRO A 59 19.16 -6.17 -9.89
N ALA A 60 18.61 -7.33 -9.54
CA ALA A 60 17.16 -7.54 -9.59
C ALA A 60 16.46 -6.59 -8.60
N PRO A 61 15.38 -5.90 -9.01
CA PRO A 61 14.61 -5.09 -8.08
C PRO A 61 13.91 -5.97 -7.05
N THR A 62 13.80 -5.46 -5.83
CA THR A 62 13.17 -6.15 -4.71
C THR A 62 12.27 -5.18 -3.94
N ALA A 63 11.30 -5.74 -3.23
CA ALA A 63 10.54 -4.99 -2.25
C ALA A 63 11.41 -4.68 -1.02
N LEU A 64 11.13 -3.56 -0.38
CA LEU A 64 11.80 -3.13 0.86
C LEU A 64 10.84 -3.31 2.03
N ARG A 65 11.18 -4.20 2.95
CA ARG A 65 10.37 -4.40 4.16
C ARG A 65 10.58 -3.24 5.14
N ILE A 66 9.48 -2.66 5.61
CA ILE A 66 9.44 -1.74 6.75
C ILE A 66 8.74 -2.46 7.90
N GLU A 67 9.31 -2.36 9.07
CA GLU A 67 8.74 -2.92 10.29
C GLU A 67 8.53 -1.80 11.30
N GLY A 68 7.26 -1.58 11.65
CA GLY A 68 6.83 -0.69 12.71
C GLY A 68 6.87 -1.40 14.07
N HIS A 69 6.33 -0.73 15.06
CA HIS A 69 6.19 -1.25 16.43
C HIS A 69 4.88 -0.75 17.02
N ASN A 70 4.15 -1.62 17.75
CA ASN A 70 2.92 -1.27 18.45
C ASN A 70 1.90 -0.52 17.58
N TYR A 71 1.57 -1.08 16.39
CA TYR A 71 0.60 -0.49 15.46
C TYR A 71 0.95 0.93 15.00
N SER A 72 2.24 1.20 14.81
CA SER A 72 2.74 2.50 14.39
C SER A 72 2.53 2.82 12.92
N ASN A 73 2.11 1.85 12.12
CA ASN A 73 1.77 2.03 10.73
C ASN A 73 0.29 2.37 10.59
N GLU A 74 -0.02 3.36 9.77
CA GLU A 74 -1.37 3.84 9.51
C GLU A 74 -1.56 4.10 8.02
N HIS A 75 -2.76 3.89 7.50
CA HIS A 75 -3.11 4.34 6.17
C HIS A 75 -4.50 4.98 6.16
N ASP A 76 -4.70 5.89 5.25
CA ASP A 76 -6.00 6.44 4.92
C ASP A 76 -6.17 6.62 3.42
N THR A 77 -7.41 6.58 2.99
CA THR A 77 -7.77 6.76 1.59
C THR A 77 -8.98 7.69 1.49
N ALA A 78 -8.90 8.67 0.61
CA ALA A 78 -9.96 9.65 0.42
C ALA A 78 -10.30 9.85 -1.05
N LEU A 79 -11.61 9.90 -1.37
CA LEU A 79 -12.08 10.33 -2.68
C LEU A 79 -11.88 11.85 -2.82
N LYS A 80 -11.22 12.27 -3.89
CA LYS A 80 -11.11 13.68 -4.30
C LYS A 80 -11.96 13.91 -5.53
N LYS A 81 -13.03 14.66 -5.37
CA LYS A 81 -13.89 15.08 -6.49
C LYS A 81 -13.23 16.22 -7.25
N GLY A 82 -12.95 16.02 -8.51
CA GLY A 82 -12.51 17.07 -9.43
C GLY A 82 -13.66 17.56 -10.33
N VAL A 83 -13.42 18.65 -11.05
CA VAL A 83 -14.40 19.21 -12.00
C VAL A 83 -14.62 18.25 -13.18
N TYR A 84 -13.57 17.59 -13.64
CA TYR A 84 -13.60 16.74 -14.84
C TYR A 84 -13.48 15.25 -14.54
N TYR A 85 -12.88 14.87 -13.41
CA TYR A 85 -12.69 13.47 -13.02
C TYR A 85 -12.59 13.34 -11.50
N ASN A 86 -12.94 12.18 -11.02
CA ASN A 86 -12.73 11.80 -9.63
C ASN A 86 -11.38 11.07 -9.53
N SER A 87 -10.71 11.24 -8.40
CA SER A 87 -9.43 10.60 -8.11
C SER A 87 -9.38 10.16 -6.65
N TRP A 88 -8.40 9.35 -6.33
CA TRP A 88 -8.20 8.84 -4.98
C TRP A 88 -6.88 9.35 -4.42
N GLU A 89 -6.88 9.74 -3.18
CA GLU A 89 -5.70 10.08 -2.41
C GLU A 89 -5.41 8.93 -1.46
N HIS A 90 -4.24 8.33 -1.61
CA HIS A 90 -3.74 7.31 -0.72
C HIS A 90 -2.65 7.91 0.15
N ASN A 91 -2.72 7.69 1.45
CA ASN A 91 -1.69 8.09 2.40
C ASN A 91 -1.25 6.88 3.22
N PHE A 92 0.03 6.81 3.49
CA PHE A 92 0.63 5.80 4.34
C PHE A 92 1.59 6.48 5.31
N ARG A 93 1.32 6.33 6.60
CA ARG A 93 2.17 6.83 7.68
C ARG A 93 2.90 5.67 8.32
N PHE A 94 4.20 5.84 8.52
CA PHE A 94 5.02 4.85 9.19
C PHE A 94 6.10 5.50 10.06
N ARG A 95 6.55 4.76 11.06
CA ARG A 95 7.53 5.24 12.03
C ARG A 95 8.78 4.37 11.96
N ILE A 96 9.96 5.01 12.04
CA ILE A 96 11.25 4.35 12.05
C ILE A 96 11.91 4.65 13.40
N PHE A 97 12.09 3.61 14.20
CA PHE A 97 12.63 3.69 15.56
C PHE A 97 14.17 3.56 15.61
N ASP A 98 14.83 3.96 14.54
CA ASP A 98 16.29 3.98 14.42
C ASP A 98 16.74 5.34 13.88
N ASN A 99 17.93 5.79 14.32
CA ASN A 99 18.53 7.07 13.91
C ASN A 99 19.98 6.86 13.43
N SER A 100 20.33 5.67 13.00
CA SER A 100 21.64 5.34 12.46
C SER A 100 21.94 6.11 11.16
N PRO A 101 23.21 6.27 10.78
CA PRO A 101 23.58 6.86 9.49
C PRO A 101 22.97 6.12 8.29
N ALA A 102 22.79 4.80 8.40
CA ALA A 102 22.18 3.98 7.36
C ALA A 102 20.70 4.36 7.14
N VAL A 103 19.94 4.54 8.24
CA VAL A 103 18.54 4.99 8.17
C VAL A 103 18.42 6.40 7.60
N LYS A 104 19.31 7.32 7.99
CA LYS A 104 19.32 8.67 7.42
C LYS A 104 19.57 8.66 5.91
N LEU A 105 20.48 7.82 5.43
CA LEU A 105 20.74 7.64 4.00
C LEU A 105 19.53 7.01 3.30
N TRP A 106 18.86 6.06 3.94
CA TRP A 106 17.65 5.46 3.42
C TRP A 106 16.53 6.49 3.28
N ILE A 107 16.31 7.32 4.31
CA ILE A 107 15.33 8.41 4.30
C ILE A 107 15.63 9.41 3.17
N ASP A 108 16.88 9.81 2.99
CA ASP A 108 17.29 10.72 1.91
C ASP A 108 16.98 10.15 0.53
N LYS A 109 17.09 8.84 0.35
CA LYS A 109 16.69 8.17 -0.89
C LYS A 109 15.16 8.08 -1.01
N ALA A 110 14.46 7.73 0.05
CA ALA A 110 13.01 7.59 0.05
C ALA A 110 12.30 8.91 -0.31
N ILE A 111 12.79 10.05 0.19
CA ILE A 111 12.25 11.39 -0.14
C ILE A 111 12.35 11.71 -1.64
N LYS A 112 13.30 11.13 -2.34
CA LYS A 112 13.54 11.34 -3.78
C LYS A 112 12.87 10.30 -4.67
N SER A 113 12.26 9.29 -4.08
CA SER A 113 11.66 8.14 -4.77
C SER A 113 10.14 8.19 -4.73
N ARG A 114 9.51 7.45 -5.62
CA ARG A 114 8.09 7.13 -5.58
C ARG A 114 7.94 5.61 -5.46
N PHE A 115 7.02 5.17 -4.64
CA PHE A 115 6.85 3.75 -4.37
C PHE A 115 5.39 3.36 -4.18
N ALA A 116 5.06 2.14 -4.54
CA ALA A 116 3.84 1.47 -4.12
C ALA A 116 4.06 0.83 -2.76
N VAL A 117 3.01 0.71 -1.96
CA VAL A 117 3.06 0.11 -0.63
C VAL A 117 2.09 -1.05 -0.55
N ILE A 118 2.57 -2.23 -0.16
CA ILE A 118 1.72 -3.35 0.19
C ILE A 118 1.56 -3.37 1.70
N ILE A 119 0.32 -3.35 2.16
CA ILE A 119 -0.05 -3.43 3.57
C ILE A 119 -0.88 -4.69 3.83
N GLU A 120 -0.82 -5.21 5.05
CA GLU A 120 -1.69 -6.28 5.53
C GLU A 120 -2.63 -5.73 6.59
N ASN A 121 -3.95 -5.80 6.34
CA ASN A 121 -4.98 -5.39 7.28
C ASN A 121 -5.06 -6.35 8.48
N ASN A 122 -5.51 -5.84 9.64
CA ASN A 122 -5.64 -6.65 10.85
C ASN A 122 -6.80 -7.66 10.79
N PHE A 123 -7.82 -7.39 9.99
CA PHE A 123 -8.89 -8.37 9.82
C PHE A 123 -8.44 -9.48 8.86
N SER A 124 -8.44 -10.68 9.36
CA SER A 124 -8.14 -11.88 8.60
C SER A 124 -9.32 -12.84 8.70
N ASN A 125 -10.17 -12.88 7.70
CA ASN A 125 -11.16 -13.96 7.61
C ASN A 125 -10.71 -14.90 6.49
N GLU A 126 -10.24 -16.08 6.88
CA GLU A 126 -9.71 -17.08 5.96
C GLU A 126 -10.79 -17.79 5.15
N ASP A 127 -12.06 -17.71 5.58
CA ASP A 127 -13.14 -18.60 5.13
C ASP A 127 -14.02 -18.05 4.00
N SER A 128 -13.61 -16.99 3.29
CA SER A 128 -14.51 -16.38 2.31
C SER A 128 -13.78 -15.58 1.24
N PRO A 129 -14.48 -15.20 0.14
CA PRO A 129 -14.09 -14.09 -0.74
C PRO A 129 -13.58 -12.84 0.00
N ALA A 130 -13.90 -12.69 1.28
CA ALA A 130 -13.36 -11.73 2.23
C ALA A 130 -11.83 -11.81 2.43
N GLY A 131 -11.17 -12.90 2.17
CA GLY A 131 -9.71 -12.99 2.15
C GLY A 131 -9.06 -12.04 1.15
N HIS A 132 -9.79 -11.60 0.15
CA HIS A 132 -9.35 -10.62 -0.83
C HIS A 132 -9.02 -9.25 -0.22
N THR A 133 -9.49 -8.94 0.97
CA THR A 133 -9.31 -7.64 1.62
C THR A 133 -8.17 -7.60 2.63
N VAL A 134 -7.45 -8.70 2.83
CA VAL A 134 -6.36 -8.78 3.81
C VAL A 134 -5.15 -7.98 3.37
N PHE A 135 -4.82 -8.03 2.09
CA PHE A 135 -3.71 -7.26 1.53
C PHE A 135 -4.21 -6.18 0.59
N GLU A 136 -3.64 -4.99 0.70
CA GLU A 136 -3.93 -3.86 -0.16
C GLU A 136 -2.65 -3.26 -0.72
N VAL A 137 -2.74 -2.75 -1.95
CA VAL A 137 -1.68 -2.02 -2.63
C VAL A 137 -2.07 -0.56 -2.78
N LEU A 138 -1.30 0.32 -2.17
CA LEU A 138 -1.45 1.78 -2.25
C LEU A 138 -0.49 2.33 -3.30
N GLY A 139 -0.89 3.40 -3.99
CA GLY A 139 -0.01 4.09 -4.94
C GLY A 139 0.30 3.28 -6.21
N TRP A 140 -0.67 2.55 -6.74
CA TRP A 140 -0.48 1.68 -7.90
C TRP A 140 -0.19 2.43 -9.20
N ASP A 141 -0.91 3.54 -9.46
CA ASP A 141 -0.80 4.23 -10.76
C ASP A 141 0.48 5.07 -10.86
N PHE A 142 0.73 5.90 -9.85
CA PHE A 142 1.79 6.92 -9.89
C PHE A 142 2.81 6.81 -8.76
N GLY A 143 2.55 5.95 -7.78
CA GLY A 143 3.36 5.83 -6.57
C GLY A 143 3.05 6.90 -5.53
N LEU A 144 3.43 6.62 -4.30
CA LEU A 144 3.42 7.56 -3.19
C LEU A 144 4.79 8.22 -3.08
N GLU A 145 4.81 9.49 -2.71
CA GLU A 145 6.01 10.26 -2.38
C GLU A 145 6.01 10.65 -0.90
N VAL A 146 7.17 10.78 -0.28
CA VAL A 146 7.26 11.25 1.11
C VAL A 146 6.92 12.74 1.15
N LYS A 147 5.78 13.06 1.78
CA LYS A 147 5.28 14.45 1.94
C LYS A 147 5.79 15.10 3.19
N GLU A 148 5.93 14.32 4.24
CA GLU A 148 6.39 14.79 5.54
C GLU A 148 7.41 13.81 6.11
N CYS A 149 8.45 14.37 6.71
CA CYS A 149 9.43 13.61 7.46
C CYS A 149 9.82 14.43 8.69
N VAL A 150 9.38 13.99 9.86
CA VAL A 150 9.56 14.71 11.12
C VAL A 150 10.32 13.83 12.10
N ARG A 151 11.27 14.43 12.81
CA ARG A 151 11.95 13.83 13.94
C ARG A 151 11.90 14.78 15.14
N ALA A 152 11.31 14.31 16.22
CA ALA A 152 11.35 14.98 17.51
C ALA A 152 12.16 14.14 18.50
N ALA A 153 13.36 14.60 18.82
CA ALA A 153 14.30 13.83 19.65
C ALA A 153 13.83 13.58 21.08
N ALA A 154 12.92 14.43 21.58
CA ALA A 154 12.32 14.30 22.91
C ALA A 154 10.90 13.71 22.88
N ASP A 155 10.44 13.22 21.78
CA ASP A 155 9.13 12.61 21.62
C ASP A 155 9.17 11.18 22.21
N GLU A 156 8.42 10.95 23.27
CA GLU A 156 8.33 9.66 23.94
C GLU A 156 7.66 8.59 23.09
N GLU A 157 6.67 8.95 22.25
CA GLU A 157 5.97 8.03 21.36
C GLU A 157 6.87 7.54 20.22
N LEU A 158 7.76 8.40 19.74
CA LEU A 158 8.69 8.07 18.66
C LEU A 158 10.02 7.52 19.18
N ALA A 159 10.24 7.51 20.50
CA ALA A 159 11.54 7.17 21.11
C ALA A 159 12.72 7.88 20.42
N GLY A 160 12.52 9.12 19.96
CA GLY A 160 13.48 9.91 19.20
C GLY A 160 13.68 9.46 17.73
N GLY A 161 12.84 8.59 17.21
CA GLY A 161 12.84 8.12 15.82
C GLY A 161 12.22 9.11 14.83
N TRP A 162 11.83 8.59 13.68
CA TRP A 162 11.30 9.36 12.56
C TRP A 162 9.83 9.01 12.30
N ASN A 163 9.02 10.03 12.00
CA ASN A 163 7.65 9.86 11.51
C ASN A 163 7.59 10.33 10.06
N LEU A 164 7.24 9.44 9.15
CA LEU A 164 7.14 9.72 7.73
C LEU A 164 5.68 9.57 7.27
N LEU A 165 5.23 10.54 6.47
CA LEU A 165 3.97 10.46 5.74
C LEU A 165 4.29 10.37 4.26
N ALA A 166 3.96 9.25 3.65
CA ALA A 166 3.94 9.09 2.21
C ALA A 166 2.51 9.26 1.68
N GLY A 167 2.35 9.92 0.55
CA GLY A 167 1.04 10.13 -0.05
C GLY A 167 1.11 10.41 -1.54
N CYS A 168 -0.05 10.41 -2.19
CA CYS A 168 -0.12 10.77 -3.60
C CYS A 168 0.38 12.21 -3.82
N SER A 169 1.11 12.43 -4.91
CA SER A 169 1.50 13.76 -5.34
C SER A 169 0.29 14.69 -5.46
N ASP A 170 0.49 16.00 -5.27
CA ASP A 170 -0.60 16.97 -5.40
C ASP A 170 -1.17 17.03 -6.83
N LYS A 171 -0.35 16.67 -7.81
CA LYS A 171 -0.72 16.70 -9.23
C LYS A 171 -1.14 15.34 -9.78
N LEU A 172 -0.68 14.25 -9.19
CA LEU A 172 -0.87 12.89 -9.66
C LEU A 172 -1.56 12.07 -8.57
N LYS A 173 -2.89 12.03 -8.62
CA LYS A 173 -3.72 11.21 -7.74
C LYS A 173 -4.01 9.87 -8.40
N GLU A 174 -4.25 8.85 -7.60
CA GLU A 174 -4.62 7.53 -8.08
C GLU A 174 -5.99 7.54 -8.79
N SER A 175 -6.12 6.75 -9.84
CA SER A 175 -7.40 6.62 -10.56
C SER A 175 -8.38 5.70 -9.85
N LYS A 176 -7.89 4.85 -8.95
CA LYS A 176 -8.62 3.79 -8.26
C LYS A 176 -8.40 3.86 -6.76
N PRO A 177 -9.33 3.32 -5.95
CA PRO A 177 -9.06 3.03 -4.54
C PRO A 177 -7.90 2.03 -4.41
N PRO A 178 -7.39 1.76 -3.19
CA PRO A 178 -6.40 0.72 -2.97
C PRO A 178 -6.81 -0.59 -3.63
N LEU A 179 -5.86 -1.22 -4.31
CA LEU A 179 -6.12 -2.51 -4.96
C LEU A 179 -6.06 -3.62 -3.92
N ALA A 180 -7.03 -4.51 -3.91
CA ALA A 180 -6.90 -5.74 -3.18
C ALA A 180 -5.82 -6.63 -3.82
N TYR A 181 -4.95 -7.25 -3.02
CA TYR A 181 -3.93 -8.20 -3.50
C TYR A 181 -4.17 -9.57 -2.91
N PHE A 182 -4.47 -10.54 -3.79
CA PHE A 182 -4.83 -11.89 -3.35
C PHE A 182 -4.39 -12.94 -4.37
N VAL A 183 -3.47 -13.80 -3.98
CA VAL A 183 -2.80 -14.78 -4.84
C VAL A 183 -3.24 -16.19 -4.48
N GLY A 184 -3.51 -17.01 -5.50
CA GLY A 184 -3.72 -18.45 -5.34
C GLY A 184 -4.90 -18.84 -4.47
N GLY A 185 -5.87 -17.94 -4.25
CA GLY A 185 -7.09 -18.25 -3.49
C GLY A 185 -6.88 -18.37 -1.98
N SER A 186 -5.72 -17.95 -1.43
CA SER A 186 -5.48 -18.01 0.01
C SER A 186 -4.59 -16.89 0.53
N ILE A 187 -4.80 -16.51 1.80
CA ILE A 187 -3.97 -15.54 2.51
C ILE A 187 -2.53 -16.04 2.66
N THR A 188 -2.36 -17.34 2.92
CA THR A 188 -1.04 -17.96 3.05
C THR A 188 -0.24 -17.89 1.74
N ALA A 189 -0.88 -18.16 0.60
CA ALA A 189 -0.24 -18.03 -0.71
C ALA A 189 0.11 -16.55 -1.00
N THR A 190 -0.75 -15.62 -0.62
CA THR A 190 -0.48 -14.18 -0.79
C THR A 190 0.70 -13.73 0.07
N ARG A 191 0.79 -14.16 1.33
CA ARG A 191 1.98 -13.89 2.19
C ARG A 191 3.26 -14.45 1.59
N ALA A 192 3.20 -15.68 1.05
CA ALA A 192 4.34 -16.27 0.37
C ALA A 192 4.75 -15.49 -0.89
N ALA A 193 3.76 -15.02 -1.68
CA ALA A 193 4.01 -14.20 -2.86
C ALA A 193 4.63 -12.85 -2.49
N VAL A 194 4.14 -12.18 -1.43
CA VAL A 194 4.73 -10.93 -0.92
C VAL A 194 6.16 -11.15 -0.41
N ALA A 195 6.40 -12.25 0.33
CA ALA A 195 7.73 -12.59 0.81
C ALA A 195 8.73 -12.91 -0.33
N ALA A 196 8.24 -13.42 -1.46
CA ALA A 196 9.07 -13.70 -2.63
C ALA A 196 9.51 -12.43 -3.40
N LEU A 197 8.95 -11.27 -3.07
CA LEU A 197 9.37 -9.97 -3.65
C LEU A 197 10.60 -9.38 -2.94
N LEU A 198 10.98 -9.89 -1.75
CA LEU A 198 12.14 -9.46 -0.98
C LEU A 198 13.44 -10.04 -1.58
#